data_1f1a93f0f563e523486b5f04c333ae0a
#
_entry.id   1f1a93f0f563e523486b5f04c333ae0a
#
_cell.length_a   1.000
_cell.length_b   1.000
_cell.length_c   1.000
_cell.angle_alpha   90.00
_cell.angle_beta   90.00
_cell.angle_gamma   90.00
#
_symmetry.space_group_name_H-M   'P 1'
#
loop_
_entity.id
_entity.type
_entity.pdbx_description
1 polymer ?
#
loop_
_entity_poly.entity_id
_entity_poly.type
_entity_poly.pdbx_seq_one_letter_code
_entity_poly.pdbx_strand_id
1 'polypeptide(L)'
;MSASRFALPLLILAILAPTASVARAQTGNRVVNIAMEDQFRNRRETGVFRGDVVVLVYAERKGAEAALELGRRLHVLFHPTAETAPASEWSRQPVVGLPGWPASVRVPDVHVIPVACMPEVPKPLQTVARSRMRTDSPHVSVWLDFEGVMERTFGMVPGGPNVVVIDTNGRTHSVQSGHLDELEFKELAAAVNQIRIQSRPDIRTASQPATIRR
;
A
#
# COMPACT_ATOMS: atom_id res chain seq x y z
N MET A 1 39.10 -32.46 60.14
CA MET A 1 39.26 -32.37 58.69
C MET A 1 37.90 -31.98 58.15
N SER A 2 37.68 -30.70 57.82
CA SER A 2 36.40 -30.14 57.40
C SER A 2 36.49 -29.81 55.94
N ALA A 3 35.66 -30.46 55.11
CA ALA A 3 35.59 -30.23 53.65
C ALA A 3 34.52 -29.19 53.35
N SER A 4 34.98 -28.00 52.99
CA SER A 4 34.13 -26.89 52.56
C SER A 4 33.67 -27.13 51.11
N ARG A 5 32.35 -27.27 50.87
CA ARG A 5 31.75 -27.39 49.55
C ARG A 5 31.39 -25.98 49.06
N PHE A 6 32.14 -25.49 48.06
CA PHE A 6 31.79 -24.27 47.32
C PHE A 6 30.69 -24.60 46.32
N ALA A 7 29.50 -24.04 46.53
CA ALA A 7 28.43 -24.07 45.54
C ALA A 7 28.57 -22.85 44.59
N LEU A 8 28.75 -23.10 43.31
CA LEU A 8 28.83 -22.10 42.26
C LEU A 8 27.40 -21.75 41.81
N PRO A 9 26.94 -20.49 41.86
CA PRO A 9 25.63 -20.14 41.33
C PRO A 9 25.67 -20.06 39.77
N LEU A 10 24.84 -20.85 39.16
CA LEU A 10 24.62 -20.84 37.71
C LEU A 10 23.82 -19.58 37.33
N LEU A 11 24.50 -18.60 36.73
CA LEU A 11 23.89 -17.37 36.24
C LEU A 11 23.20 -17.68 34.89
N ILE A 12 21.87 -17.84 34.92
CA ILE A 12 21.07 -17.99 33.69
C ILE A 12 20.90 -16.61 33.09
N LEU A 13 21.65 -16.32 32.04
CA LEU A 13 21.52 -15.12 31.23
C LEU A 13 20.31 -15.30 30.29
N ALA A 14 19.16 -14.76 30.66
CA ALA A 14 17.98 -14.72 29.81
C ALA A 14 18.21 -13.73 28.66
N ILE A 15 18.47 -14.24 27.46
CA ILE A 15 18.54 -13.44 26.22
C ILE A 15 17.11 -13.04 25.87
N LEU A 16 16.71 -11.80 26.20
CA LEU A 16 15.51 -11.18 25.65
C LEU A 16 15.78 -10.89 24.15
N ALA A 17 15.29 -11.74 23.27
CA ALA A 17 15.21 -11.42 21.88
C ALA A 17 14.18 -10.27 21.69
N PRO A 18 14.52 -9.18 20.98
CA PRO A 18 13.53 -8.16 20.65
C PRO A 18 12.50 -8.79 19.71
N THR A 19 11.29 -9.05 20.21
CA THR A 19 10.15 -9.36 19.36
C THR A 19 9.82 -8.08 18.59
N ALA A 20 10.17 -8.05 17.31
CA ALA A 20 9.69 -7.02 16.38
C ALA A 20 8.17 -7.09 16.41
N SER A 21 7.53 -6.11 17.07
CA SER A 21 6.08 -5.96 17.05
C SER A 21 5.67 -5.62 15.62
N VAL A 22 5.18 -6.62 14.90
CA VAL A 22 4.42 -6.38 13.67
C VAL A 22 3.16 -5.64 14.11
N ALA A 23 3.09 -4.36 13.81
CA ALA A 23 1.89 -3.56 14.06
C ALA A 23 0.77 -4.11 13.18
N ARG A 24 -0.06 -4.96 13.80
CA ARG A 24 -1.17 -5.64 13.13
C ARG A 24 -2.22 -4.60 12.75
N ALA A 25 -2.57 -4.61 11.48
CA ALA A 25 -3.53 -3.76 10.81
C ALA A 25 -4.77 -3.43 11.65
N GLN A 26 -4.97 -2.15 11.93
CA GLN A 26 -6.28 -1.65 12.34
C GLN A 26 -7.20 -1.70 11.11
N THR A 27 -8.13 -2.64 11.09
CA THR A 27 -9.20 -2.68 10.09
C THR A 27 -10.15 -1.52 10.38
N GLY A 28 -9.88 -0.37 9.77
CA GLY A 28 -10.70 0.82 9.94
C GLY A 28 -11.73 0.90 8.81
N ASN A 29 -13.00 0.65 9.08
CA ASN A 29 -14.11 0.83 8.13
C ASN A 29 -14.39 2.33 7.82
N ARG A 30 -13.38 3.19 7.92
CA ARG A 30 -13.49 4.63 7.71
C ARG A 30 -13.26 4.96 6.23
N VAL A 31 -14.20 5.70 5.65
CA VAL A 31 -14.01 6.30 4.32
C VAL A 31 -12.91 7.35 4.41
N VAL A 32 -11.92 7.23 3.53
CA VAL A 32 -10.81 8.17 3.44
C VAL A 32 -10.72 8.76 2.05
N ASN A 33 -10.27 10.00 1.98
CA ASN A 33 -9.85 10.64 0.74
C ASN A 33 -8.52 11.34 1.01
N ILE A 34 -7.45 10.71 0.56
CA ILE A 34 -6.10 11.24 0.68
C ILE A 34 -5.81 12.07 -0.56
N ALA A 35 -5.42 13.32 -0.35
CA ALA A 35 -5.08 14.24 -1.43
C ALA A 35 -3.68 14.81 -1.23
N MET A 36 -2.86 14.77 -2.28
CA MET A 36 -1.49 15.30 -2.32
C MET A 36 -1.18 15.82 -3.72
N GLU A 37 -0.04 16.45 -3.89
CA GLU A 37 0.53 16.73 -5.22
C GLU A 37 1.57 15.68 -5.57
N ASP A 38 1.64 15.36 -6.87
CA ASP A 38 2.74 14.56 -7.38
C ASP A 38 3.99 15.43 -7.69
N GLN A 39 5.07 14.80 -8.14
CA GLN A 39 6.30 15.52 -8.52
C GLN A 39 6.11 16.48 -9.70
N PHE A 40 5.03 16.34 -10.49
CA PHE A 40 4.67 17.21 -11.61
C PHE A 40 3.72 18.35 -11.21
N ARG A 41 3.39 18.47 -9.90
CA ARG A 41 2.43 19.42 -9.33
C ARG A 41 0.97 19.16 -9.70
N ASN A 42 0.66 17.96 -10.16
CA ASN A 42 -0.72 17.58 -10.35
C ASN A 42 -1.32 17.21 -9.01
N ARG A 43 -2.49 17.76 -8.70
CA ARG A 43 -3.28 17.33 -7.55
C ARG A 43 -3.77 15.91 -7.80
N ARG A 44 -3.51 15.05 -6.86
CA ARG A 44 -3.90 13.65 -6.85
C ARG A 44 -4.73 13.35 -5.61
N GLU A 45 -5.74 12.51 -5.75
CA GLU A 45 -6.58 12.11 -4.61
C GLU A 45 -7.12 10.69 -4.80
N THR A 46 -7.26 9.95 -3.69
CA THR A 46 -7.73 8.57 -3.72
C THR A 46 -9.21 8.45 -4.11
N GLY A 47 -9.98 9.52 -3.92
CA GLY A 47 -11.40 9.55 -4.25
C GLY A 47 -11.73 9.35 -5.72
N VAL A 48 -10.80 9.64 -6.64
CA VAL A 48 -10.99 9.44 -8.09
C VAL A 48 -10.97 7.97 -8.50
N PHE A 49 -10.44 7.09 -7.64
CA PHE A 49 -10.31 5.65 -7.89
C PHE A 49 -11.49 4.83 -7.32
N ARG A 50 -12.60 5.46 -6.99
CA ARG A 50 -13.80 4.74 -6.54
C ARG A 50 -14.23 3.68 -7.54
N GLY A 51 -14.51 2.47 -7.06
CA GLY A 51 -14.76 1.29 -7.87
C GLY A 51 -13.51 0.42 -8.12
N ASP A 52 -12.32 0.93 -7.80
CA ASP A 52 -11.05 0.24 -7.87
C ASP A 52 -10.42 0.09 -6.47
N VAL A 53 -9.41 -0.75 -6.34
CA VAL A 53 -8.62 -0.89 -5.11
C VAL A 53 -7.41 0.03 -5.20
N VAL A 54 -7.13 0.77 -4.13
CA VAL A 54 -5.94 1.61 -4.04
C VAL A 54 -4.99 1.02 -2.99
N VAL A 55 -3.73 0.85 -3.37
CA VAL A 55 -2.65 0.42 -2.48
C VAL A 55 -1.63 1.56 -2.41
N LEU A 56 -1.64 2.30 -1.29
CA LEU A 56 -0.62 3.33 -1.04
C LEU A 56 0.59 2.66 -0.41
N VAL A 57 1.74 2.75 -1.07
CA VAL A 57 3.02 2.28 -0.52
C VAL A 57 3.85 3.52 -0.16
N TYR A 58 4.10 3.72 1.13
CA TYR A 58 4.70 4.95 1.60
C TYR A 58 5.87 4.71 2.54
N ALA A 59 6.85 5.59 2.49
CA ALA A 59 8.01 5.57 3.35
C ALA A 59 8.66 6.95 3.45
N GLU A 60 9.42 7.15 4.51
CA GLU A 60 10.44 8.18 4.58
C GLU A 60 11.70 7.76 3.80
N ARG A 61 12.70 8.65 3.73
CA ARG A 61 13.93 8.43 2.98
C ARG A 61 14.63 7.09 3.26
N LYS A 62 14.67 6.65 4.52
CA LYS A 62 15.37 5.41 4.90
C LYS A 62 14.66 4.14 4.42
N GLY A 63 13.33 4.18 4.33
CA GLY A 63 12.53 3.07 3.83
C GLY A 63 12.23 3.13 2.33
N ALA A 64 12.69 4.17 1.62
CA ALA A 64 12.28 4.46 0.24
C ALA A 64 12.61 3.34 -0.74
N GLU A 65 13.80 2.73 -0.65
CA GLU A 65 14.21 1.64 -1.55
C GLU A 65 13.31 0.40 -1.36
N ALA A 66 13.07 0.00 -0.12
CA ALA A 66 12.21 -1.13 0.19
C ALA A 66 10.74 -0.87 -0.21
N ALA A 67 10.26 0.37 -0.05
CA ALA A 67 8.93 0.76 -0.49
C ALA A 67 8.80 0.73 -2.02
N LEU A 68 9.83 1.18 -2.75
CA LEU A 68 9.88 1.12 -4.20
C LEU A 68 9.84 -0.32 -4.70
N GLU A 69 10.64 -1.21 -4.12
CA GLU A 69 10.66 -2.62 -4.50
C GLU A 69 9.33 -3.32 -4.20
N LEU A 70 8.75 -3.08 -3.02
CA LEU A 70 7.43 -3.60 -2.67
C LEU A 70 6.36 -3.10 -3.64
N GLY A 71 6.35 -1.80 -3.93
CA GLY A 71 5.39 -1.20 -4.88
C GLY A 71 5.54 -1.79 -6.28
N ARG A 72 6.78 -2.00 -6.75
CA ARG A 72 7.06 -2.64 -8.04
C ARG A 72 6.54 -4.09 -8.09
N ARG A 73 6.84 -4.89 -7.06
CA ARG A 73 6.36 -6.28 -6.96
C ARG A 73 4.84 -6.36 -6.97
N LEU A 74 4.16 -5.50 -6.20
CA LEU A 74 2.70 -5.43 -6.18
C LEU A 74 2.14 -5.02 -7.55
N HIS A 75 2.72 -4.01 -8.18
CA HIS A 75 2.24 -3.55 -9.49
C HIS A 75 2.38 -4.68 -10.53
N VAL A 76 3.54 -5.32 -10.67
CA VAL A 76 3.75 -6.43 -11.61
C VAL A 76 2.83 -7.61 -11.33
N LEU A 77 2.53 -7.90 -10.05
CA LEU A 77 1.61 -8.97 -9.69
C LEU A 77 0.19 -8.73 -10.24
N PHE A 78 -0.30 -7.49 -10.16
CA PHE A 78 -1.65 -7.14 -10.63
C PHE A 78 -1.68 -6.73 -12.10
N HIS A 79 -0.55 -6.33 -12.67
CA HIS A 79 -0.38 -5.94 -14.06
C HIS A 79 0.79 -6.69 -14.69
N PRO A 80 0.65 -8.01 -14.96
CA PRO A 80 1.79 -8.86 -15.36
C PRO A 80 2.50 -8.37 -16.62
N THR A 81 1.79 -7.75 -17.55
CA THR A 81 2.39 -7.18 -18.77
C THR A 81 3.34 -6.02 -18.50
N ALA A 82 3.29 -5.43 -17.30
CA ALA A 82 4.21 -4.37 -16.89
C ALA A 82 5.67 -4.88 -16.77
N GLU A 83 5.89 -6.18 -16.54
CA GLU A 83 7.22 -6.75 -16.41
C GLU A 83 8.10 -6.50 -17.64
N THR A 84 7.49 -6.53 -18.83
CA THR A 84 8.17 -6.33 -20.11
C THR A 84 7.83 -5.01 -20.81
N ALA A 85 6.97 -4.19 -20.21
CA ALA A 85 6.54 -2.94 -20.80
C ALA A 85 7.62 -1.87 -20.76
N PRO A 86 7.68 -0.96 -21.74
CA PRO A 86 8.51 0.23 -21.66
C PRO A 86 8.18 1.08 -20.42
N ALA A 87 9.17 1.73 -19.83
CA ALA A 87 9.00 2.53 -18.61
C ALA A 87 7.88 3.59 -18.73
N SER A 88 7.69 4.18 -19.92
CA SER A 88 6.63 5.16 -20.20
C SER A 88 5.21 4.58 -20.21
N GLU A 89 5.07 3.26 -20.34
CA GLU A 89 3.79 2.56 -20.40
C GLU A 89 3.55 1.66 -19.18
N TRP A 90 4.56 1.52 -18.33
CA TRP A 90 4.58 0.62 -17.19
C TRP A 90 3.35 0.78 -16.28
N SER A 91 2.99 2.00 -15.92
CA SER A 91 1.86 2.31 -15.04
C SER A 91 0.48 2.24 -15.69
N ARG A 92 0.42 1.96 -17.02
CA ARG A 92 -0.84 1.91 -17.79
C ARG A 92 -1.22 0.50 -18.20
N GLN A 93 -0.47 -0.48 -17.76
CA GLN A 93 -0.73 -1.87 -18.13
C GLN A 93 -2.07 -2.36 -17.57
N PRO A 94 -2.77 -3.23 -18.31
CA PRO A 94 -4.07 -3.73 -17.89
C PRO A 94 -3.95 -4.61 -16.63
N VAL A 95 -4.93 -4.50 -15.75
CA VAL A 95 -5.01 -5.36 -14.57
C VAL A 95 -5.35 -6.80 -14.96
N VAL A 96 -4.80 -7.75 -14.24
CA VAL A 96 -5.12 -9.17 -14.38
C VAL A 96 -6.62 -9.42 -14.13
N GLY A 97 -7.22 -10.24 -14.99
CA GLY A 97 -8.62 -10.65 -14.83
C GLY A 97 -8.87 -11.46 -13.57
N LEU A 98 -10.13 -11.58 -13.19
CA LEU A 98 -10.57 -12.41 -12.07
C LEU A 98 -11.29 -13.65 -12.60
N PRO A 99 -10.98 -14.86 -12.12
CA PRO A 99 -11.67 -16.07 -12.51
C PRO A 99 -13.18 -15.97 -12.31
N GLY A 100 -13.97 -16.36 -13.31
CA GLY A 100 -15.43 -16.31 -13.26
C GLY A 100 -16.03 -14.91 -13.24
N TRP A 101 -15.25 -13.85 -13.55
CA TRP A 101 -15.78 -12.49 -13.68
C TRP A 101 -16.56 -12.35 -15.01
N PRO A 102 -17.75 -11.72 -15.00
CA PRO A 102 -18.54 -11.57 -16.22
C PRO A 102 -17.82 -10.71 -17.25
N ALA A 103 -17.75 -11.14 -18.50
CA ALA A 103 -17.05 -10.40 -19.56
C ALA A 103 -17.65 -9.00 -19.85
N SER A 104 -18.93 -8.80 -19.51
CA SER A 104 -19.63 -7.51 -19.69
C SER A 104 -19.40 -6.52 -18.56
N VAL A 105 -18.72 -6.92 -17.48
CA VAL A 105 -18.48 -6.09 -16.30
C VAL A 105 -17.00 -5.76 -16.19
N ARG A 106 -16.69 -4.47 -16.05
CA ARG A 106 -15.30 -4.02 -15.82
C ARG A 106 -14.75 -4.66 -14.55
N VAL A 107 -13.59 -5.28 -14.67
CA VAL A 107 -12.84 -5.78 -13.50
C VAL A 107 -12.29 -4.58 -12.73
N PRO A 108 -12.45 -4.52 -11.40
CA PRO A 108 -11.81 -3.49 -10.60
C PRO A 108 -10.29 -3.49 -10.77
N ASP A 109 -9.72 -2.33 -11.00
CA ASP A 109 -8.27 -2.16 -11.12
C ASP A 109 -7.59 -2.13 -9.74
N VAL A 110 -6.26 -2.22 -9.72
CA VAL A 110 -5.43 -2.10 -8.52
C VAL A 110 -4.41 -1.00 -8.73
N HIS A 111 -4.68 0.16 -8.16
CA HIS A 111 -3.77 1.30 -8.25
C HIS A 111 -2.71 1.23 -7.16
N VAL A 112 -1.50 0.79 -7.51
CA VAL A 112 -0.35 0.81 -6.60
C VAL A 112 0.34 2.16 -6.71
N ILE A 113 0.22 2.98 -5.67
CA ILE A 113 0.65 4.38 -5.68
C ILE A 113 1.81 4.57 -4.70
N PRO A 114 3.00 4.94 -5.19
CA PRO A 114 4.13 5.29 -4.32
C PRO A 114 3.91 6.68 -3.70
N VAL A 115 4.15 6.78 -2.39
CA VAL A 115 4.10 8.04 -1.64
C VAL A 115 5.43 8.28 -0.93
N ALA A 116 6.08 9.40 -1.25
CA ALA A 116 7.30 9.83 -0.58
C ALA A 116 6.96 10.76 0.58
N CYS A 117 7.17 10.29 1.81
CA CYS A 117 6.95 11.07 3.03
C CYS A 117 8.17 11.93 3.33
N MET A 118 8.01 13.25 3.25
CA MET A 118 9.09 14.23 3.39
C MET A 118 8.67 15.44 4.24
N PRO A 119 8.06 15.26 5.42
CA PRO A 119 7.59 16.38 6.25
C PRO A 119 8.73 17.24 6.78
N GLU A 120 9.94 16.68 6.85
CA GLU A 120 11.15 17.39 7.29
C GLU A 120 11.72 18.35 6.23
N VAL A 121 11.26 18.30 4.97
CA VAL A 121 11.77 19.16 3.89
C VAL A 121 11.20 20.57 4.02
N PRO A 122 12.04 21.59 4.31
CA PRO A 122 11.60 22.97 4.44
C PRO A 122 10.95 23.48 3.14
N LYS A 123 9.93 24.32 3.26
CA LYS A 123 9.19 24.88 2.11
C LYS A 123 10.08 25.39 0.96
N PRO A 124 11.18 26.14 1.21
CA PRO A 124 12.04 26.61 0.12
C PRO A 124 12.72 25.47 -0.67
N LEU A 125 12.96 24.31 -0.04
CA LEU A 125 13.63 23.17 -0.66
C LEU A 125 12.66 22.19 -1.33
N GLN A 126 11.34 22.32 -1.14
CA GLN A 126 10.36 21.42 -1.74
C GLN A 126 10.40 21.43 -3.28
N THR A 127 10.73 22.58 -3.89
CA THR A 127 10.90 22.65 -5.36
C THR A 127 12.09 21.81 -5.83
N VAL A 128 13.19 21.81 -5.08
CA VAL A 128 14.36 20.99 -5.37
C VAL A 128 14.05 19.51 -5.21
N ALA A 129 13.37 19.14 -4.11
CA ALA A 129 12.92 17.77 -3.88
C ALA A 129 12.01 17.24 -5.00
N ARG A 130 11.04 18.06 -5.46
CA ARG A 130 10.20 17.75 -6.62
C ARG A 130 10.99 17.54 -7.90
N SER A 131 11.97 18.44 -8.17
CA SER A 131 12.81 18.34 -9.37
C SER A 131 13.61 17.05 -9.37
N ARG A 132 14.19 16.68 -8.23
CA ARG A 132 14.92 15.42 -8.09
C ARG A 132 13.98 14.23 -8.32
N MET A 133 12.81 14.23 -7.70
CA MET A 133 11.82 13.15 -7.86
C MET A 133 11.35 13.00 -9.32
N ARG A 134 11.25 14.10 -10.08
CA ARG A 134 10.96 14.02 -11.53
C ARG A 134 12.07 13.33 -12.32
N THR A 135 13.32 13.55 -11.95
CA THR A 135 14.46 12.89 -12.57
C THR A 135 14.50 11.40 -12.23
N ASP A 136 14.26 11.07 -10.95
CA ASP A 136 14.33 9.70 -10.45
C ASP A 136 13.13 8.86 -10.91
N SER A 137 11.95 9.48 -11.08
CA SER A 137 10.70 8.82 -11.52
C SER A 137 9.98 9.64 -12.60
N PRO A 138 10.50 9.63 -13.85
CA PRO A 138 9.95 10.46 -14.93
C PRO A 138 8.61 9.95 -15.48
N HIS A 139 8.28 8.67 -15.30
CA HIS A 139 7.12 8.02 -15.91
C HIS A 139 6.07 7.54 -14.90
N VAL A 140 6.43 7.40 -13.63
CA VAL A 140 5.52 6.96 -12.57
C VAL A 140 5.21 8.15 -11.66
N SER A 141 3.92 8.42 -11.43
CA SER A 141 3.49 9.47 -10.51
C SER A 141 3.79 9.06 -9.07
N VAL A 142 4.66 9.82 -8.40
CA VAL A 142 4.97 9.68 -6.98
C VAL A 142 4.28 10.80 -6.22
N TRP A 143 3.43 10.45 -5.28
CA TRP A 143 2.76 11.45 -4.45
C TRP A 143 3.72 11.94 -3.36
N LEU A 144 3.72 13.25 -3.11
CA LEU A 144 4.69 13.89 -2.23
C LEU A 144 4.00 14.38 -0.96
N ASP A 145 4.24 13.69 0.14
CA ASP A 145 3.70 14.06 1.45
C ASP A 145 4.66 14.98 2.20
N PHE A 146 4.57 16.27 1.94
CA PHE A 146 5.30 17.29 2.69
C PHE A 146 4.59 17.70 3.98
N GLU A 147 3.35 17.31 4.16
CA GLU A 147 2.52 17.71 5.30
C GLU A 147 2.43 16.61 6.37
N GLY A 148 3.03 15.43 6.15
CA GLY A 148 2.94 14.29 7.06
C GLY A 148 1.53 13.70 7.17
N VAL A 149 0.76 13.73 6.09
CA VAL A 149 -0.62 13.24 6.04
C VAL A 149 -0.68 11.74 6.28
N MET A 150 0.27 10.99 5.70
CA MET A 150 0.29 9.52 5.83
C MET A 150 0.53 9.09 7.27
N GLU A 151 1.53 9.69 7.93
CA GLU A 151 1.84 9.39 9.33
C GLU A 151 0.66 9.73 10.25
N ARG A 152 0.06 10.93 10.09
CA ARG A 152 -1.08 11.34 10.93
C ARG A 152 -2.33 10.52 10.71
N THR A 153 -2.53 9.99 9.50
CA THR A 153 -3.76 9.26 9.15
C THR A 153 -3.67 7.76 9.43
N PHE A 154 -2.53 7.16 9.14
CA PHE A 154 -2.34 5.71 9.16
C PHE A 154 -1.20 5.25 10.07
N GLY A 155 -0.40 6.15 10.58
CA GLY A 155 0.86 5.84 11.24
C GLY A 155 1.97 5.54 10.23
N MET A 156 3.21 5.47 10.73
CA MET A 156 4.37 5.09 9.94
C MET A 156 5.41 4.43 10.85
N VAL A 157 5.92 3.29 10.42
CA VAL A 157 7.12 2.71 11.03
C VAL A 157 8.32 3.20 10.24
N PRO A 158 9.25 3.93 10.90
CA PRO A 158 10.44 4.47 10.26
C PRO A 158 11.37 3.36 9.74
N GLY A 159 12.08 3.65 8.64
CA GLY A 159 13.12 2.77 8.10
C GLY A 159 12.63 1.60 7.27
N GLY A 160 11.32 1.41 7.15
CA GLY A 160 10.72 0.37 6.32
C GLY A 160 9.58 0.87 5.43
N PRO A 161 9.06 0.03 4.53
CA PRO A 161 7.86 0.32 3.77
C PRO A 161 6.63 0.29 4.69
N ASN A 162 5.65 1.11 4.35
CA ASN A 162 4.32 1.08 4.97
C ASN A 162 3.28 0.98 3.86
N VAL A 163 2.21 0.23 4.09
CA VAL A 163 1.19 -0.06 3.09
C VAL A 163 -0.19 0.21 3.65
N VAL A 164 -1.00 0.90 2.89
CA VAL A 164 -2.44 1.05 3.16
C VAL A 164 -3.22 0.52 1.97
N VAL A 165 -4.16 -0.37 2.24
CA VAL A 165 -5.13 -0.85 1.25
C VAL A 165 -6.45 -0.13 1.47
N ILE A 166 -6.96 0.49 0.41
CA ILE A 166 -8.25 1.17 0.37
C ILE A 166 -9.15 0.39 -0.59
N ASP A 167 -10.33 0.03 -0.14
CA ASP A 167 -11.29 -0.77 -0.89
C ASP A 167 -11.99 0.04 -2.00
N THR A 168 -12.79 -0.64 -2.82
CA THR A 168 -13.55 -0.05 -3.92
C THR A 168 -14.57 1.02 -3.50
N ASN A 169 -14.92 1.07 -2.22
CA ASN A 169 -15.79 2.10 -1.64
C ASN A 169 -14.99 3.28 -1.03
N GLY A 170 -13.65 3.22 -1.13
CA GLY A 170 -12.76 4.21 -0.55
C GLY A 170 -12.62 4.10 0.96
N ARG A 171 -12.82 2.92 1.54
CA ARG A 171 -12.62 2.66 2.97
C ARG A 171 -11.27 2.03 3.21
N THR A 172 -10.63 2.40 4.29
CA THR A 172 -9.41 1.72 4.72
C THR A 172 -9.72 0.26 5.05
N HIS A 173 -9.10 -0.66 4.33
CA HIS A 173 -9.23 -2.10 4.56
C HIS A 173 -8.15 -2.59 5.54
N SER A 174 -6.88 -2.29 5.26
CA SER A 174 -5.77 -2.69 6.10
C SER A 174 -4.62 -1.68 6.07
N VAL A 175 -3.84 -1.66 7.12
CA VAL A 175 -2.57 -0.93 7.24
C VAL A 175 -1.52 -1.92 7.70
N GLN A 176 -0.39 -1.99 7.01
CA GLN A 176 0.74 -2.85 7.35
C GLN A 176 2.03 -2.02 7.32
N SER A 177 2.99 -2.34 8.17
CA SER A 177 4.24 -1.60 8.27
C SER A 177 5.41 -2.53 8.47
N GLY A 178 6.57 -2.18 7.93
CA GLY A 178 7.79 -2.97 7.99
C GLY A 178 8.01 -3.80 6.72
N HIS A 179 9.12 -4.53 6.70
CA HIS A 179 9.43 -5.44 5.62
C HIS A 179 8.46 -6.62 5.65
N LEU A 180 7.80 -6.86 4.53
CA LEU A 180 6.94 -8.02 4.36
C LEU A 180 7.77 -9.22 3.90
N ASP A 181 7.65 -10.33 4.61
CA ASP A 181 8.16 -11.61 4.12
C ASP A 181 7.29 -12.14 2.96
N GLU A 182 7.68 -13.28 2.40
CA GLU A 182 6.98 -13.84 1.24
C GLU A 182 5.55 -14.31 1.58
N LEU A 183 5.30 -14.74 2.81
CA LEU A 183 3.97 -15.14 3.26
C LEU A 183 3.09 -13.90 3.45
N GLU A 184 3.57 -12.89 4.13
CA GLU A 184 2.87 -11.61 4.34
C GLU A 184 2.57 -10.90 3.02
N PHE A 185 3.51 -10.94 2.06
CA PHE A 185 3.28 -10.42 0.71
C PHE A 185 2.13 -11.16 -0.01
N LYS A 186 2.09 -12.50 0.07
CA LYS A 186 1.00 -13.31 -0.50
C LYS A 186 -0.33 -13.05 0.19
N GLU A 187 -0.33 -12.88 1.51
CA GLU A 187 -1.53 -12.52 2.27
C GLU A 187 -2.07 -11.15 1.86
N LEU A 188 -1.20 -10.15 1.71
CA LEU A 188 -1.57 -8.83 1.20
C LEU A 188 -2.18 -8.92 -0.19
N ALA A 189 -1.54 -9.63 -1.10
CA ALA A 189 -2.02 -9.84 -2.46
C ALA A 189 -3.38 -10.56 -2.50
N ALA A 190 -3.55 -11.59 -1.67
CA ALA A 190 -4.82 -12.31 -1.54
C ALA A 190 -5.93 -11.41 -0.99
N ALA A 191 -5.63 -10.57 0.01
CA ALA A 191 -6.58 -9.60 0.56
C ALA A 191 -7.06 -8.59 -0.51
N VAL A 192 -6.14 -8.05 -1.31
CA VAL A 192 -6.46 -7.15 -2.43
C VAL A 192 -7.36 -7.85 -3.45
N ASN A 193 -7.05 -9.09 -3.85
CA ASN A 193 -7.91 -9.85 -4.77
C ASN A 193 -9.29 -10.15 -4.16
N GLN A 194 -9.35 -10.45 -2.87
CA GLN A 194 -10.62 -10.69 -2.19
C GLN A 194 -11.52 -9.45 -2.20
N ILE A 195 -10.96 -8.24 -1.99
CA ILE A 195 -11.70 -6.98 -2.11
C ILE A 195 -12.26 -6.81 -3.53
N ARG A 196 -11.45 -7.07 -4.56
CA ARG A 196 -11.88 -7.02 -5.97
C ARG A 196 -13.05 -7.98 -6.22
N ILE A 197 -12.97 -9.22 -5.72
CA ILE A 197 -14.01 -10.24 -5.88
C ILE A 197 -15.30 -9.82 -5.17
N GLN A 198 -15.20 -9.27 -3.95
CA GLN A 198 -16.36 -8.84 -3.17
C GLN A 198 -17.10 -7.64 -3.77
N SER A 199 -16.41 -6.84 -4.59
CA SER A 199 -17.04 -5.71 -5.29
C SER A 199 -17.86 -6.12 -6.52
N ARG A 200 -17.98 -7.42 -6.81
CA ARG A 200 -18.77 -7.95 -7.93
C ARG A 200 -20.23 -7.52 -7.81
N PRO A 201 -20.78 -6.83 -8.83
CA PRO A 201 -22.21 -6.48 -8.80
C PRO A 201 -23.06 -7.76 -8.80
N ASP A 202 -24.10 -7.77 -7.95
CA ASP A 202 -25.11 -8.82 -8.00
C ASP A 202 -25.92 -8.68 -9.29
N ILE A 203 -25.65 -9.54 -10.26
CA ILE A 203 -26.34 -9.54 -11.57
C ILE A 203 -27.85 -9.78 -11.42
N ARG A 204 -28.29 -10.33 -10.28
CA ARG A 204 -29.70 -10.62 -9.99
C ARG A 204 -30.55 -9.37 -9.81
N THR A 205 -29.98 -8.23 -9.43
CA THR A 205 -30.75 -7.00 -9.16
C THR A 205 -31.04 -6.19 -10.43
N ALA A 206 -30.34 -6.43 -11.54
CA ALA A 206 -30.51 -5.70 -12.80
C ALA A 206 -31.64 -6.26 -13.69
N SER A 207 -32.25 -7.39 -13.34
CA SER A 207 -33.26 -8.09 -14.17
C SER A 207 -34.72 -7.90 -13.70
N GLN A 208 -35.01 -6.99 -12.76
CA GLN A 208 -36.40 -6.63 -12.45
C GLN A 208 -36.86 -5.53 -13.43
N PRO A 209 -37.75 -5.85 -14.40
CA PRO A 209 -38.39 -4.80 -15.18
C PRO A 209 -39.24 -3.95 -14.26
N ALA A 210 -39.07 -2.63 -14.37
CA ALA A 210 -39.89 -1.67 -13.65
C ALA A 210 -41.38 -1.98 -13.92
N THR A 211 -42.10 -2.45 -12.90
CA THR A 211 -43.55 -2.65 -12.99
C THR A 211 -44.20 -1.28 -13.13
N ILE A 212 -44.55 -0.93 -14.36
CA ILE A 212 -45.35 0.25 -14.65
C ILE A 212 -46.72 0.03 -14.04
N ARG A 213 -47.00 0.66 -12.89
CA ARG A 213 -48.35 0.79 -12.38
C ARG A 213 -49.14 1.75 -13.29
N ARG A 214 -50.11 1.23 -13.98
CA ARG A 214 -51.19 2.01 -14.64
C ARG A 214 -52.16 2.50 -13.57
#